data_ed0d1f0729fc95e59086f7f833848ed5
#
_entry.id   ed0d1f0729fc95e59086f7f833848ed5
#
_cell.length_a   1.000
_cell.length_b   1.000
_cell.length_c   1.000
_cell.angle_alpha   90.00
_cell.angle_beta   90.00
_cell.angle_gamma   90.00
#
_symmetry.space_group_name_H-M   'P 1'
#
loop_
_entity.id
_entity.type
_entity.pdbx_description
1 polymer ?
#
loop_
_entity_poly.entity_id
_entity_poly.type
_entity_poly.pdbx_seq_one_letter_code
_entity_poly.pdbx_strand_id
1 'polypeptide(L)'
;MGNIKMKNLLNEAIQKINNLPEEDKVRIHKKLYSQVATRLEIFRDVFGTDARIDTNIVSADLKMVCMRAEISIYQNGRWEKVADGHAEEFRGEGMINKTSALENCETSAIGRALANLGLHGGEYASSFEVENATKNKAKAPKIEDNHYSYKNLQGSTVDTADTPVAYL
;
A
#
# COMPACT_ATOMS: atom_id res chain seq x y z
N MET A 1 -12.35 24.83 13.07
CA MET A 1 -10.96 25.27 12.73
C MET A 1 -10.05 24.13 12.32
N GLY A 2 -10.12 22.91 12.88
CA GLY A 2 -9.24 21.78 12.54
C GLY A 2 -9.26 21.35 11.07
N ASN A 3 -10.42 21.23 10.43
CA ASN A 3 -10.56 20.78 9.04
C ASN A 3 -9.92 21.72 8.00
N ILE A 4 -9.92 23.03 8.25
CA ILE A 4 -9.29 24.00 7.33
C ILE A 4 -7.76 23.90 7.43
N LYS A 5 -7.22 23.77 8.66
CA LYS A 5 -5.79 23.59 8.87
C LYS A 5 -5.29 22.32 8.18
N MET A 6 -5.96 21.19 8.38
CA MET A 6 -5.61 19.90 7.76
C MET A 6 -5.62 19.98 6.23
N LYS A 7 -6.67 20.57 5.64
CA LYS A 7 -6.77 20.76 4.18
C LYS A 7 -5.61 21.58 3.63
N ASN A 8 -5.19 22.63 4.33
CA ASN A 8 -4.07 23.47 3.89
C ASN A 8 -2.74 22.73 3.94
N LEU A 9 -2.47 21.97 5.01
CA LEU A 9 -1.26 21.15 5.14
C LEU A 9 -1.20 20.08 4.07
N LEU A 10 -2.32 19.40 3.81
CA LEU A 10 -2.38 18.38 2.77
C LEU A 10 -2.12 18.97 1.37
N ASN A 11 -2.73 20.12 1.06
CA ASN A 11 -2.49 20.81 -0.20
C ASN A 11 -1.02 21.23 -0.34
N GLU A 12 -0.39 21.73 0.74
CA GLU A 12 1.02 22.08 0.74
C GLU A 12 1.90 20.86 0.45
N ALA A 13 1.65 19.73 1.12
CA ALA A 13 2.40 18.50 0.90
C ALA A 13 2.24 17.98 -0.55
N ILE A 14 1.03 18.01 -1.09
CA ILE A 14 0.75 17.64 -2.49
C ILE A 14 1.53 18.55 -3.45
N GLN A 15 1.53 19.86 -3.23
CA GLN A 15 2.27 20.80 -4.06
C GLN A 15 3.77 20.55 -4.01
N LYS A 16 4.34 20.29 -2.82
CA LYS A 16 5.77 19.96 -2.68
C LYS A 16 6.12 18.70 -3.48
N ILE A 17 5.30 17.66 -3.45
CA ILE A 17 5.53 16.43 -4.23
C ILE A 17 5.43 16.68 -5.73
N ASN A 18 4.42 17.43 -6.18
CA ASN A 18 4.23 17.73 -7.59
C ASN A 18 5.36 18.58 -8.17
N ASN A 19 5.93 19.47 -7.36
CA ASN A 19 7.02 20.37 -7.73
C ASN A 19 8.42 19.78 -7.52
N LEU A 20 8.54 18.50 -7.10
CA LEU A 20 9.83 17.84 -7.01
C LEU A 20 10.55 17.90 -8.36
N PRO A 21 11.83 18.30 -8.40
CA PRO A 21 12.63 18.28 -9.62
C PRO A 21 12.80 16.83 -10.15
N GLU A 22 13.10 16.71 -11.44
CA GLU A 22 13.25 15.37 -12.06
C GLU A 22 14.42 14.59 -11.46
N GLU A 23 15.47 15.26 -11.01
CA GLU A 23 16.65 14.68 -10.37
C GLU A 23 16.32 13.97 -9.04
N ASP A 24 15.27 14.41 -8.33
CA ASP A 24 14.78 13.80 -7.09
C ASP A 24 13.77 12.67 -7.33
N LYS A 25 13.53 12.34 -8.60
CA LYS A 25 12.63 11.28 -9.02
C LYS A 25 13.42 10.12 -9.63
N VAL A 26 12.93 8.91 -9.40
CA VAL A 26 13.48 7.70 -10.01
C VAL A 26 12.73 7.40 -11.30
N ARG A 27 13.49 7.14 -12.37
CA ARG A 27 12.91 6.70 -13.63
C ARG A 27 12.74 5.20 -13.63
N ILE A 28 11.48 4.75 -13.67
CA ILE A 28 11.14 3.33 -13.82
C ILE A 28 10.46 3.19 -15.18
N HIS A 29 11.09 2.44 -16.09
CA HIS A 29 10.73 2.38 -17.50
C HIS A 29 10.73 3.80 -18.14
N LYS A 30 9.57 4.31 -18.54
CA LYS A 30 9.43 5.63 -19.19
C LYS A 30 8.81 6.69 -18.27
N LYS A 31 8.57 6.37 -16.99
CA LYS A 31 7.85 7.23 -16.04
C LYS A 31 8.75 7.64 -14.87
N LEU A 32 8.48 8.82 -14.35
CA LEU A 32 9.17 9.37 -13.17
C LEU A 32 8.31 9.13 -11.92
N TYR A 33 8.96 8.64 -10.87
CA TYR A 33 8.33 8.32 -9.59
C TYR A 33 9.09 8.98 -8.44
N SER A 34 8.38 9.59 -7.51
CA SER A 34 8.98 9.96 -6.23
C SER A 34 9.09 8.72 -5.32
N GLN A 35 10.24 8.57 -4.69
CA GLN A 35 10.47 7.48 -3.74
C GLN A 35 9.57 7.61 -2.51
N VAL A 36 9.32 6.49 -1.82
CA VAL A 36 8.58 6.50 -0.55
C VAL A 36 9.30 7.38 0.48
N ALA A 37 10.64 7.30 0.54
CA ALA A 37 11.45 8.11 1.44
C ALA A 37 11.21 9.61 1.24
N THR A 38 11.30 10.11 0.01
CA THR A 38 11.07 11.53 -0.31
C THR A 38 9.66 11.99 0.06
N ARG A 39 8.65 11.15 -0.21
CA ARG A 39 7.26 11.45 0.17
C ARG A 39 7.07 11.48 1.69
N LEU A 40 7.78 10.60 2.41
CA LEU A 40 7.77 10.54 3.86
C LEU A 40 8.46 11.78 4.47
N GLU A 41 9.56 12.23 3.90
CA GLU A 41 10.24 13.46 4.30
C GLU A 41 9.32 14.68 4.15
N ILE A 42 8.68 14.83 2.99
CA ILE A 42 7.71 15.92 2.76
C ILE A 42 6.52 15.82 3.74
N PHE A 43 6.03 14.62 3.98
CA PHE A 43 4.95 14.39 4.96
C PHE A 43 5.39 14.84 6.36
N ARG A 44 6.60 14.51 6.80
CA ARG A 44 7.14 14.90 8.09
C ARG A 44 7.44 16.39 8.18
N ASP A 45 7.95 16.99 7.10
CA ASP A 45 8.23 18.43 7.04
C ASP A 45 6.94 19.26 7.20
N VAL A 46 5.84 18.84 6.55
CA VAL A 46 4.59 19.60 6.55
C VAL A 46 3.76 19.34 7.81
N PHE A 47 3.64 18.10 8.26
CA PHE A 47 2.76 17.72 9.38
C PHE A 47 3.49 17.69 10.73
N GLY A 48 4.80 17.58 10.73
CA GLY A 48 5.62 17.55 11.94
C GLY A 48 5.25 16.42 12.89
N THR A 49 5.15 16.76 14.18
CA THR A 49 4.78 15.84 15.26
C THR A 49 3.28 15.59 15.39
N ASP A 50 2.45 16.37 14.68
CA ASP A 50 1.00 16.20 14.66
C ASP A 50 0.56 15.05 13.73
N ALA A 51 1.52 14.30 13.17
CA ALA A 51 1.29 13.14 12.35
C ALA A 51 2.08 11.92 12.82
N ARG A 52 1.48 10.75 12.73
CA ARG A 52 2.15 9.47 12.98
C ARG A 52 1.80 8.45 11.90
N ILE A 53 2.70 7.50 11.72
CA ILE A 53 2.50 6.31 10.90
C ILE A 53 2.74 5.11 11.81
N ASP A 54 1.74 4.26 11.93
CA ASP A 54 1.80 3.01 12.68
C ASP A 54 1.79 1.85 11.67
N THR A 55 2.74 0.92 11.79
CA THR A 55 2.80 -0.28 10.94
C THR A 55 2.49 -1.53 11.76
N ASN A 56 1.78 -2.47 11.15
CA ASN A 56 1.40 -3.72 11.78
C ASN A 56 1.51 -4.88 10.79
N ILE A 57 2.03 -6.01 11.27
CA ILE A 57 2.00 -7.27 10.53
C ILE A 57 0.56 -7.80 10.61
N VAL A 58 -0.09 -7.92 9.45
CA VAL A 58 -1.42 -8.51 9.32
C VAL A 58 -1.33 -10.04 9.32
N SER A 59 -0.38 -10.56 8.55
CA SER A 59 -0.04 -11.98 8.52
C SER A 59 1.42 -12.18 8.10
N ALA A 60 2.05 -13.22 8.59
CA ALA A 60 3.39 -13.61 8.17
C ALA A 60 3.57 -15.12 8.33
N ASP A 61 4.18 -15.74 7.33
CA ASP A 61 4.62 -17.13 7.37
C ASP A 61 5.98 -17.32 6.68
N LEU A 62 6.34 -18.56 6.36
CA LEU A 62 7.59 -18.87 5.68
C LEU A 62 7.61 -18.44 4.20
N LYS A 63 6.47 -18.17 3.60
CA LYS A 63 6.32 -17.85 2.17
C LYS A 63 6.07 -16.37 1.92
N MET A 64 5.31 -15.71 2.81
CA MET A 64 4.87 -14.34 2.59
C MET A 64 4.79 -13.54 3.89
N VAL A 65 4.75 -12.23 3.73
CA VAL A 65 4.40 -11.27 4.77
C VAL A 65 3.41 -10.27 4.21
N CYS A 66 2.38 -9.96 4.99
CA CYS A 66 1.41 -8.91 4.69
C CYS A 66 1.45 -7.88 5.82
N MET A 67 1.58 -6.61 5.46
CA MET A 67 1.63 -5.50 6.40
C MET A 67 0.58 -4.44 6.09
N ARG A 68 0.17 -3.75 7.12
CA ARG A 68 -0.67 -2.57 7.06
C ARG A 68 0.07 -1.39 7.67
N ALA A 69 0.04 -0.26 6.98
CA ALA A 69 0.43 1.04 7.53
C ALA A 69 -0.83 1.90 7.71
N GLU A 70 -0.90 2.63 8.82
CA GLU A 70 -1.99 3.53 9.15
C GLU A 70 -1.42 4.92 9.43
N ILE A 71 -2.02 5.94 8.83
CA ILE A 71 -1.66 7.35 9.05
C ILE A 71 -2.74 7.99 9.93
N SER A 72 -2.31 8.58 11.03
CA SER A 72 -3.16 9.36 11.91
C SER A 72 -2.61 10.77 12.11
N ILE A 73 -3.51 11.75 12.21
CA ILE A 73 -3.20 13.15 12.45
C ILE A 73 -3.81 13.56 13.79
N TYR A 74 -3.05 14.32 14.59
CA TYR A 74 -3.55 14.89 15.84
C TYR A 74 -4.32 16.16 15.54
N GLN A 75 -5.63 16.11 15.78
CA GLN A 75 -6.51 17.26 15.62
C GLN A 75 -7.68 17.19 16.60
N ASN A 76 -8.19 18.35 16.97
CA ASN A 76 -9.31 18.48 17.94
C ASN A 76 -9.07 17.71 19.26
N GLY A 77 -7.81 17.63 19.72
CA GLY A 77 -7.43 16.98 20.98
C GLY A 77 -7.32 15.46 20.91
N ARG A 78 -7.37 14.84 19.72
CA ARG A 78 -7.29 13.40 19.54
C ARG A 78 -6.55 13.01 18.25
N TRP A 79 -6.09 11.77 18.20
CA TRP A 79 -5.59 11.16 16.99
C TRP A 79 -6.73 10.67 16.12
N GLU A 80 -6.79 11.11 14.89
CA GLU A 80 -7.78 10.68 13.91
C GLU A 80 -7.07 9.97 12.76
N LYS A 81 -7.48 8.74 12.47
CA LYS A 81 -7.02 8.00 11.31
C LYS A 81 -7.50 8.68 10.03
N VAL A 82 -6.60 8.95 9.10
CA VAL A 82 -6.88 9.67 7.85
C VAL A 82 -6.58 8.86 6.61
N ALA A 83 -5.71 7.85 6.69
CA ALA A 83 -5.43 6.94 5.58
C ALA A 83 -4.85 5.61 6.11
N ASP A 84 -4.92 4.57 5.28
CA ASP A 84 -4.17 3.34 5.45
C ASP A 84 -3.75 2.75 4.11
N GLY A 85 -2.82 1.79 4.16
CA GLY A 85 -2.35 1.04 3.00
C GLY A 85 -1.90 -0.35 3.41
N HIS A 86 -2.08 -1.31 2.52
CA HIS A 86 -1.65 -2.70 2.70
C HIS A 86 -0.66 -3.07 1.63
N ALA A 87 0.27 -3.93 1.98
CA ALA A 87 1.19 -4.55 1.04
C ALA A 87 1.38 -6.02 1.39
N GLU A 88 1.74 -6.79 0.39
CA GLU A 88 2.09 -8.20 0.50
C GLU A 88 3.36 -8.45 -0.29
N GLU A 89 4.30 -9.17 0.32
CA GLU A 89 5.56 -9.54 -0.30
C GLU A 89 5.84 -11.03 -0.11
N PHE A 90 6.21 -11.70 -1.20
CA PHE A 90 6.57 -13.11 -1.16
C PHE A 90 8.07 -13.26 -0.87
N ARG A 91 8.40 -14.04 0.18
CA ARG A 91 9.77 -14.33 0.56
C ARG A 91 10.46 -15.14 -0.55
N GLY A 92 11.68 -14.74 -0.88
CA GLY A 92 12.45 -15.40 -1.92
C GLY A 92 12.14 -14.96 -3.35
N GLU A 93 11.13 -14.14 -3.58
CA GLU A 93 10.86 -13.55 -4.89
C GLU A 93 11.64 -12.25 -5.09
N GLY A 94 12.40 -12.17 -6.17
CA GLY A 94 13.28 -11.03 -6.45
C GLY A 94 14.49 -10.96 -5.52
N MET A 95 15.40 -10.03 -5.79
CA MET A 95 16.64 -9.90 -5.02
C MET A 95 16.41 -9.36 -3.61
N ILE A 96 15.51 -8.42 -3.44
CA ILE A 96 15.24 -7.75 -2.16
C ILE A 96 14.53 -8.71 -1.20
N ASN A 97 13.49 -9.39 -1.66
CA ASN A 97 12.67 -10.24 -0.81
C ASN A 97 13.34 -11.55 -0.37
N LYS A 98 14.52 -11.87 -0.91
CA LYS A 98 15.33 -12.98 -0.43
C LYS A 98 15.83 -12.78 1.00
N THR A 99 16.10 -11.53 1.39
CA THR A 99 16.68 -11.19 2.69
C THR A 99 15.86 -10.19 3.48
N SER A 100 15.05 -9.36 2.84
CA SER A 100 14.40 -8.18 3.41
C SER A 100 12.93 -8.05 2.99
N ALA A 101 12.20 -9.17 2.96
CA ALA A 101 10.79 -9.15 2.56
C ALA A 101 9.91 -8.35 3.53
N LEU A 102 10.21 -8.39 4.83
CA LEU A 102 9.46 -7.67 5.85
C LEU A 102 9.64 -6.15 5.67
N GLU A 103 10.89 -5.69 5.59
CA GLU A 103 11.23 -4.28 5.44
C GLU A 103 10.71 -3.71 4.12
N ASN A 104 10.76 -4.52 3.05
CA ASN A 104 10.22 -4.13 1.75
C ASN A 104 8.69 -4.02 1.80
N CYS A 105 8.03 -4.97 2.46
CA CYS A 105 6.58 -4.96 2.67
C CYS A 105 6.14 -3.75 3.50
N GLU A 106 6.86 -3.42 4.57
CA GLU A 106 6.60 -2.23 5.39
C GLU A 106 6.70 -0.94 4.57
N THR A 107 7.78 -0.78 3.81
CA THR A 107 7.98 0.37 2.94
C THR A 107 6.86 0.49 1.90
N SER A 108 6.45 -0.63 1.30
CA SER A 108 5.36 -0.70 0.34
C SER A 108 4.02 -0.30 0.98
N ALA A 109 3.73 -0.79 2.20
CA ALA A 109 2.52 -0.43 2.95
C ALA A 109 2.46 1.06 3.29
N ILE A 110 3.58 1.64 3.75
CA ILE A 110 3.72 3.09 4.01
C ILE A 110 3.49 3.87 2.71
N GLY A 111 4.11 3.46 1.61
CA GLY A 111 3.96 4.09 0.31
C GLY A 111 2.50 4.14 -0.16
N ARG A 112 1.73 3.07 0.07
CA ARG A 112 0.29 3.01 -0.24
C ARG A 112 -0.54 3.87 0.70
N ALA A 113 -0.23 3.89 1.99
CA ALA A 113 -0.92 4.77 2.95
C ALA A 113 -0.72 6.25 2.59
N LEU A 114 0.51 6.66 2.24
CA LEU A 114 0.78 8.01 1.75
C LEU A 114 0.02 8.31 0.45
N ALA A 115 -0.06 7.35 -0.49
CA ALA A 115 -0.81 7.52 -1.72
C ALA A 115 -2.31 7.68 -1.47
N ASN A 116 -2.88 6.91 -0.54
CA ASN A 116 -4.28 7.03 -0.13
C ASN A 116 -4.59 8.36 0.57
N LEU A 117 -3.60 8.96 1.24
CA LEU A 117 -3.70 10.32 1.78
C LEU A 117 -3.69 11.40 0.69
N GLY A 118 -3.31 11.07 -0.55
CA GLY A 118 -3.15 12.00 -1.67
C GLY A 118 -1.69 12.29 -2.04
N LEU A 119 -0.72 11.70 -1.32
CA LEU A 119 0.72 11.88 -1.54
C LEU A 119 1.28 10.76 -2.42
N HIS A 120 0.68 10.54 -3.61
CA HIS A 120 1.04 9.41 -4.47
C HIS A 120 2.31 9.63 -5.32
N GLY A 121 2.67 10.89 -5.62
CA GLY A 121 3.95 11.22 -6.28
C GLY A 121 4.19 10.60 -7.65
N GLY A 122 3.12 10.29 -8.39
CA GLY A 122 3.13 9.60 -9.68
C GLY A 122 1.88 8.74 -9.85
N GLU A 123 1.99 7.62 -10.56
CA GLU A 123 0.88 6.70 -10.69
C GLU A 123 0.64 5.91 -9.38
N TYR A 124 -0.61 5.58 -9.10
CA TYR A 124 -1.03 4.85 -7.91
C TYR A 124 -0.45 3.42 -7.87
N ALA A 125 -0.51 2.73 -9.01
CA ALA A 125 0.18 1.46 -9.17
C ALA A 125 1.58 1.71 -9.71
N SER A 126 2.61 1.15 -9.06
CA SER A 126 3.96 1.20 -9.61
C SER A 126 3.99 0.42 -10.92
N SER A 127 4.81 0.86 -11.89
CA SER A 127 5.01 0.10 -13.12
C SER A 127 5.55 -1.31 -12.86
N PHE A 128 6.23 -1.50 -11.73
CA PHE A 128 6.69 -2.80 -11.25
C PHE A 128 5.53 -3.72 -10.85
N GLU A 129 4.50 -3.20 -10.19
CA GLU A 129 3.29 -3.96 -9.86
C GLU A 129 2.52 -4.36 -11.13
N VAL A 130 2.41 -3.45 -12.09
CA VAL A 130 1.77 -3.73 -13.39
C VAL A 130 2.57 -4.77 -14.17
N GLU A 131 3.90 -4.69 -14.18
CA GLU A 131 4.78 -5.66 -14.85
C GLU A 131 4.72 -7.02 -14.17
N ASN A 132 4.76 -7.07 -12.83
CA ASN A 132 4.60 -8.31 -12.07
C ASN A 132 3.23 -8.93 -12.28
N ALA A 133 2.16 -8.16 -12.26
CA ALA A 133 0.82 -8.65 -12.57
C ALA A 133 0.75 -9.24 -13.99
N THR A 134 1.44 -8.63 -14.94
CA THR A 134 1.51 -9.13 -16.33
C THR A 134 2.34 -10.41 -16.43
N LYS A 135 3.49 -10.47 -15.76
CA LYS A 135 4.36 -11.68 -15.70
C LYS A 135 3.67 -12.82 -14.95
N ASN A 136 2.94 -12.52 -13.89
CA ASN A 136 2.23 -13.52 -13.09
C ASN A 136 0.99 -14.05 -13.82
N LYS A 137 0.30 -13.24 -14.63
CA LYS A 137 -0.76 -13.73 -15.54
C LYS A 137 -0.24 -14.77 -16.53
N ALA A 138 1.01 -14.63 -16.99
CA ALA A 138 1.63 -15.61 -17.90
C ALA A 138 2.08 -16.89 -17.19
N LYS A 139 2.22 -16.85 -15.85
CA LYS A 139 2.63 -17.98 -15.00
C LYS A 139 1.52 -18.55 -14.14
N ALA A 140 0.35 -17.90 -14.10
CA ALA A 140 -0.78 -18.41 -13.35
C ALA A 140 -1.11 -19.80 -13.89
N PRO A 141 -1.13 -20.86 -13.07
CA PRO A 141 -1.66 -22.14 -13.49
C PRO A 141 -3.09 -21.89 -13.97
N LYS A 142 -3.47 -22.53 -15.09
CA LYS A 142 -4.88 -22.60 -15.45
C LYS A 142 -5.59 -23.11 -14.22
N ILE A 143 -6.45 -22.28 -13.64
CA ILE A 143 -7.36 -22.73 -12.58
C ILE A 143 -8.26 -23.73 -13.29
N GLU A 144 -7.96 -25.03 -13.13
CA GLU A 144 -8.97 -26.04 -13.33
C GLU A 144 -10.05 -25.73 -12.32
N ASP A 145 -11.31 -25.77 -12.73
CA ASP A 145 -12.48 -25.54 -11.88
C ASP A 145 -12.44 -26.51 -10.68
N ASN A 146 -11.61 -26.18 -9.71
CA ASN A 146 -11.60 -26.85 -8.44
C ASN A 146 -12.72 -26.24 -7.59
N HIS A 147 -13.80 -26.95 -7.46
CA HIS A 147 -14.84 -26.67 -6.49
C HIS A 147 -14.21 -26.48 -5.11
N TYR A 148 -14.17 -25.25 -4.64
CA TYR A 148 -13.78 -24.97 -3.27
C TYR A 148 -14.99 -25.17 -2.36
N SER A 149 -15.01 -26.29 -1.63
CA SER A 149 -15.94 -26.45 -0.51
C SER A 149 -15.28 -25.93 0.77
N TYR A 150 -15.97 -25.08 1.52
CA TYR A 150 -15.52 -24.65 2.85
C TYR A 150 -16.56 -25.04 3.89
N LYS A 151 -16.08 -25.31 5.11
CA LYS A 151 -16.97 -25.54 6.25
C LYS A 151 -17.37 -24.19 6.85
N ASN A 152 -18.67 -23.95 6.93
CA ASN A 152 -19.17 -22.80 7.69
C ASN A 152 -18.85 -22.96 9.19
N LEU A 153 -19.05 -21.91 9.97
CA LEU A 153 -18.81 -21.90 11.41
C LEU A 153 -19.65 -22.91 12.21
N GLN A 154 -20.67 -23.50 11.58
CA GLN A 154 -21.52 -24.56 12.15
C GLN A 154 -21.09 -25.96 11.71
N GLY A 155 -20.00 -26.10 10.95
CA GLY A 155 -19.44 -27.38 10.53
C GLY A 155 -20.10 -27.99 9.28
N SER A 156 -21.06 -27.32 8.65
CA SER A 156 -21.68 -27.76 7.41
C SER A 156 -20.81 -27.41 6.20
N THR A 157 -20.68 -28.33 5.25
CA THR A 157 -19.96 -28.09 3.99
C THR A 157 -20.86 -27.26 3.06
N VAL A 158 -20.34 -26.15 2.57
CA VAL A 158 -21.02 -25.28 1.59
C VAL A 158 -20.34 -25.46 0.24
N ASP A 159 -21.12 -25.84 -0.75
CA ASP A 159 -20.68 -25.93 -2.14
C ASP A 159 -20.84 -24.54 -2.79
N THR A 160 -19.77 -24.01 -3.40
CA THR A 160 -19.76 -22.67 -3.99
C THR A 160 -20.31 -22.65 -5.42
N ALA A 161 -20.72 -23.80 -5.97
CA ALA A 161 -21.23 -23.89 -7.33
C ALA A 161 -22.49 -23.04 -7.60
N ASP A 162 -23.28 -22.74 -6.56
CA ASP A 162 -24.55 -22.03 -6.67
C ASP A 162 -24.56 -20.61 -6.12
N THR A 163 -23.41 -20.08 -5.75
CA THR A 163 -23.34 -18.70 -5.21
C THR A 163 -23.00 -17.74 -6.33
N PRO A 164 -23.89 -16.81 -6.75
CA PRO A 164 -23.52 -15.80 -7.74
C PRO A 164 -22.43 -14.91 -7.15
N VAL A 165 -21.30 -14.80 -7.85
CA VAL A 165 -20.23 -13.88 -7.49
C VAL A 165 -20.77 -12.46 -7.72
N ALA A 166 -21.15 -11.79 -6.64
CA ALA A 166 -21.43 -10.37 -6.68
C ALA A 166 -20.08 -9.64 -6.79
N TYR A 167 -19.80 -9.09 -7.95
CA TYR A 167 -18.71 -8.14 -8.13
C TYR A 167 -19.12 -6.83 -7.41
N LEU A 168 -18.42 -6.52 -6.33
CA LEU A 168 -18.40 -5.19 -5.73
C LEU A 168 -17.30 -4.34 -6.37
#